data_f94be12054ec3294d61e3fe095e5ae80
#
_entry.id   f94be12054ec3294d61e3fe095e5ae80
#
_cell.length_a   1.000
_cell.length_b   1.000
_cell.length_c   1.000
_cell.angle_alpha   90.00
_cell.angle_beta   90.00
_cell.angle_gamma   90.00
#
_symmetry.space_group_name_H-M   'P 1'
#
loop_
_entity.id
_entity.type
_entity.pdbx_description
1 polymer ?
#
loop_
_entity_poly.entity_id
_entity_poly.type
_entity_poly.pdbx_seq_one_letter_code
_entity_poly.pdbx_strand_id
1 'polypeptide(L)'
;MVNPAVNWMFEAEPEAGTANRALTMPRGKVLGGSSAINAMLYVRGQPADYDGWSQRGNHGWSYDDVLPFFRKAENCEFVTTETTTRGSGGPLNVANVRNTYFALDKVIEAAQSCGYPNNADYNS
;
A
#
# COMPACT_ATOMS: atom_id res chain seq x y z
N MET A 1 -10.20 -4.93 14.33
CA MET A 1 -10.30 -3.45 14.29
C MET A 1 -11.63 -2.88 14.78
N VAL A 2 -12.42 -3.63 15.51
CA VAL A 2 -13.77 -3.26 16.00
C VAL A 2 -13.78 -2.83 17.49
N ASN A 3 -12.65 -2.43 18.08
CA ASN A 3 -12.60 -2.00 19.46
C ASN A 3 -12.83 -0.47 19.56
N PRO A 4 -13.95 0.02 20.11
CA PRO A 4 -14.25 1.45 20.20
C PRO A 4 -13.34 2.21 21.17
N ALA A 5 -12.58 1.53 22.01
CA ALA A 5 -11.58 2.17 22.86
C ALA A 5 -10.42 2.77 22.05
N VAL A 6 -10.08 2.19 20.89
CA VAL A 6 -8.93 2.57 20.05
C VAL A 6 -9.32 2.97 18.63
N ASN A 7 -10.61 2.97 18.32
CA ASN A 7 -11.13 3.28 16.99
C ASN A 7 -12.35 4.20 17.10
N TRP A 8 -12.41 5.24 16.27
CA TRP A 8 -13.54 6.16 16.20
C TRP A 8 -14.83 5.52 15.68
N MET A 9 -14.73 4.39 14.99
CA MET A 9 -15.85 3.63 14.44
C MET A 9 -16.76 4.46 13.52
N PHE A 10 -16.19 5.33 12.68
CA PHE A 10 -16.98 6.08 11.71
C PHE A 10 -17.65 5.15 10.70
N GLU A 11 -18.84 5.56 10.28
CA GLU A 11 -19.57 4.92 9.18
C GLU A 11 -19.87 5.96 8.11
N ALA A 12 -19.68 5.59 6.86
CA ALA A 12 -20.12 6.39 5.72
C ALA A 12 -21.62 6.25 5.53
N GLU A 13 -22.26 7.32 5.04
CA GLU A 13 -23.67 7.25 4.66
C GLU A 13 -23.86 6.25 3.50
N PRO A 14 -24.95 5.47 3.51
CA PRO A 14 -25.27 4.59 2.40
C PRO A 14 -25.51 5.37 1.10
N GLU A 15 -24.93 4.92 0.01
CA GLU A 15 -25.08 5.52 -1.32
C GLU A 15 -25.28 4.45 -2.41
N ALA A 16 -25.80 4.86 -3.56
CA ALA A 16 -26.06 3.93 -4.68
C ALA A 16 -24.79 3.20 -5.16
N GLY A 17 -23.63 3.89 -5.17
CA GLY A 17 -22.34 3.30 -5.56
C GLY A 17 -21.86 2.18 -4.63
N THR A 18 -22.35 2.13 -3.40
CA THR A 18 -22.06 1.07 -2.42
C THR A 18 -23.19 0.06 -2.27
N ALA A 19 -24.13 0.03 -3.23
CA ALA A 19 -25.36 -0.77 -3.15
C ALA A 19 -26.15 -0.49 -1.85
N ASN A 20 -26.22 0.77 -1.46
CA ASN A 20 -26.87 1.27 -0.24
C ASN A 20 -26.36 0.62 1.06
N ARG A 21 -25.09 0.25 1.10
CA ARG A 21 -24.45 -0.26 2.31
C ARG A 21 -23.70 0.85 3.03
N ALA A 22 -23.86 0.95 4.35
CA ALA A 22 -22.97 1.72 5.21
C ALA A 22 -21.58 1.03 5.23
N LEU A 23 -20.53 1.80 4.97
CA LEU A 23 -19.16 1.29 5.01
C LEU A 23 -18.50 1.77 6.30
N THR A 24 -17.96 0.84 7.08
CA THR A 24 -17.17 1.17 8.26
C THR A 24 -15.85 1.79 7.83
N MET A 25 -15.52 2.95 8.37
CA MET A 25 -14.28 3.69 8.12
C MET A 25 -13.42 3.73 9.39
N PRO A 26 -12.55 2.74 9.60
CA PRO A 26 -11.71 2.69 10.78
C PRO A 26 -10.76 3.90 10.83
N ARG A 27 -10.68 4.55 12.00
CA ARG A 27 -9.69 5.59 12.30
C ARG A 27 -9.20 5.43 13.73
N GLY A 28 -7.88 5.48 13.89
CA GLY A 28 -7.27 5.32 15.21
C GLY A 28 -7.63 6.45 16.17
N LYS A 29 -8.11 6.07 17.35
CA LYS A 29 -8.44 6.95 18.50
C LYS A 29 -7.37 6.78 19.58
N VAL A 30 -6.10 6.85 19.18
CA VAL A 30 -4.93 6.61 20.05
C VAL A 30 -3.77 7.50 19.63
N LEU A 31 -2.76 7.61 20.49
CA LEU A 31 -1.49 8.25 20.10
C LEU A 31 -0.90 7.54 18.88
N GLY A 32 -0.50 8.29 17.86
CA GLY A 32 -0.11 7.76 16.55
C GLY A 32 -1.27 7.61 15.56
N GLY A 33 -2.53 7.78 16.00
CA GLY A 33 -3.71 7.75 15.13
C GLY A 33 -3.86 6.42 14.39
N SER A 34 -4.23 6.49 13.11
CA SER A 34 -4.48 5.29 12.30
C SER A 34 -3.23 4.45 12.01
N SER A 35 -2.02 5.01 12.11
CA SER A 35 -0.79 4.21 12.00
C SER A 35 -0.62 3.19 13.13
N ALA A 36 -1.23 3.43 14.29
CA ALA A 36 -1.22 2.48 15.42
C ALA A 36 -2.21 1.31 15.26
N ILE A 37 -3.14 1.38 14.31
CA ILE A 37 -4.16 0.34 14.07
C ILE A 37 -4.21 -0.17 12.62
N ASN A 38 -3.32 0.27 11.73
CA ASN A 38 -3.28 -0.17 10.34
C ASN A 38 -2.68 -1.57 10.20
N ALA A 39 -2.70 -2.10 8.99
CA ALA A 39 -2.17 -3.43 8.68
C ALA A 39 -0.66 -3.44 8.38
N MET A 40 0.03 -2.30 8.49
CA MET A 40 1.47 -2.14 8.23
C MET A 40 1.90 -2.58 6.81
N LEU A 41 1.00 -2.48 5.84
CA LEU A 41 1.30 -2.80 4.44
C LEU A 41 1.71 -1.54 3.69
N TYR A 42 2.86 -1.60 3.01
CA TYR A 42 3.34 -0.55 2.13
C TYR A 42 3.07 -0.93 0.68
N VAL A 43 2.12 -0.25 0.05
CA VAL A 43 1.73 -0.47 -1.35
C VAL A 43 1.64 0.89 -2.04
N ARG A 44 2.36 1.04 -3.15
CA ARG A 44 2.23 2.19 -4.04
C ARG A 44 1.14 1.93 -5.08
N GLY A 45 0.55 3.01 -5.61
CA GLY A 45 -0.25 2.93 -6.83
C GLY A 45 0.60 2.52 -8.03
N GLN A 46 -0.02 1.95 -9.05
CA GLN A 46 0.64 1.63 -10.30
C GLN A 46 0.91 2.90 -11.13
N PRO A 47 1.89 2.91 -12.06
CA PRO A 47 2.13 4.04 -12.93
C PRO A 47 0.88 4.57 -13.61
N ALA A 48 0.00 3.68 -14.10
CA ALA A 48 -1.25 4.04 -14.75
C ALA A 48 -2.23 4.83 -13.86
N ASP A 49 -2.18 4.66 -12.54
CA ASP A 49 -3.03 5.41 -11.60
C ASP A 49 -2.66 6.89 -11.61
N TYR A 50 -1.37 7.19 -11.49
CA TYR A 50 -0.84 8.56 -11.47
C TYR A 50 -0.89 9.22 -12.84
N ASP A 51 -0.53 8.49 -13.90
CA ASP A 51 -0.61 8.97 -15.27
C ASP A 51 -2.05 9.30 -15.64
N GLY A 52 -3.02 8.50 -15.19
CA GLY A 52 -4.44 8.79 -15.33
C GLY A 52 -4.88 10.07 -14.61
N TRP A 53 -4.26 10.43 -13.48
CA TRP A 53 -4.52 11.71 -12.83
C TRP A 53 -3.93 12.87 -13.63
N SER A 54 -2.71 12.74 -14.10
CA SER A 54 -2.05 13.75 -14.93
C SER A 54 -2.83 14.03 -16.21
N GLN A 55 -3.29 13.00 -16.90
CA GLN A 55 -4.10 13.09 -18.12
C GLN A 55 -5.45 13.80 -17.89
N ARG A 56 -6.00 13.76 -16.69
CA ARG A 56 -7.21 14.49 -16.30
C ARG A 56 -6.96 15.96 -15.91
N GLY A 57 -5.76 16.48 -16.16
CA GLY A 57 -5.39 17.86 -15.93
C GLY A 57 -4.65 18.13 -14.62
N ASN A 58 -4.31 17.10 -13.86
CA ASN A 58 -3.50 17.24 -12.63
C ASN A 58 -2.00 17.21 -13.01
N HIS A 59 -1.50 18.28 -13.61
CA HIS A 59 -0.09 18.38 -14.02
C HIS A 59 0.84 18.26 -12.82
N GLY A 60 1.96 17.55 -12.98
CA GLY A 60 2.90 17.26 -11.90
C GLY A 60 2.51 16.02 -11.04
N TRP A 61 1.51 15.25 -11.48
CA TRP A 61 1.05 14.03 -10.83
C TRP A 61 1.23 12.78 -11.70
N SER A 62 2.02 12.84 -12.77
CA SER A 62 2.41 11.62 -13.49
C SER A 62 3.28 10.71 -12.60
N TYR A 63 3.41 9.45 -12.96
CA TYR A 63 4.26 8.52 -12.20
C TYR A 63 5.70 9.02 -12.09
N ASP A 64 6.25 9.55 -13.19
CA ASP A 64 7.62 10.11 -13.21
C ASP A 64 7.75 11.34 -12.31
N ASP A 65 6.70 12.16 -12.20
CA ASP A 65 6.69 13.33 -11.30
C ASP A 65 6.67 12.91 -9.82
N VAL A 66 5.92 11.87 -9.45
CA VAL A 66 5.75 11.45 -8.04
C VAL A 66 6.79 10.45 -7.57
N LEU A 67 7.43 9.69 -8.45
CA LEU A 67 8.44 8.70 -8.11
C LEU A 67 9.61 9.25 -7.26
N PRO A 68 10.16 10.44 -7.55
CA PRO A 68 11.22 11.02 -6.71
C PRO A 68 10.80 11.23 -5.25
N PHE A 69 9.52 11.55 -5.01
CA PHE A 69 8.97 11.75 -3.67
C PHE A 69 8.78 10.41 -2.94
N PHE A 70 8.35 9.35 -3.63
CA PHE A 70 8.33 8.00 -3.05
C PHE A 70 9.72 7.56 -2.64
N ARG A 71 10.71 7.75 -3.50
CA ARG A 71 12.12 7.41 -3.19
C ARG A 71 12.67 8.22 -2.03
N LYS A 72 12.37 9.52 -1.96
CA LYS A 72 12.80 10.40 -0.87
C LYS A 72 12.20 9.99 0.48
N ALA A 73 10.94 9.53 0.49
CA ALA A 73 10.25 9.14 1.72
C ALA A 73 10.69 7.77 2.24
N GLU A 74 11.14 6.87 1.37
CA GLU A 74 11.36 5.46 1.68
C GLU A 74 12.78 5.16 2.17
N ASN A 75 12.87 4.26 3.15
CA ASN A 75 14.08 3.50 3.48
C ASN A 75 13.77 2.01 3.31
N CYS A 76 13.99 1.47 2.11
CA CYS A 76 13.78 0.07 1.81
C CYS A 76 14.99 -0.76 2.24
N GLU A 77 14.80 -1.74 3.14
CA GLU A 77 15.87 -2.58 3.70
C GLU A 77 16.46 -3.58 2.69
N PHE A 78 15.73 -3.87 1.60
CA PHE A 78 16.13 -4.86 0.59
C PHE A 78 16.43 -4.24 -0.80
N VAL A 79 16.72 -2.95 -0.84
CA VAL A 79 17.16 -2.27 -2.08
C VAL A 79 18.46 -2.89 -2.58
N THR A 80 18.47 -3.30 -3.84
CA THR A 80 19.68 -3.58 -4.59
C THR A 80 20.09 -2.34 -5.38
N THR A 81 21.37 -2.22 -5.72
CA THR A 81 21.92 -1.10 -6.50
C THR A 81 21.30 -0.95 -7.90
N GLU A 82 20.61 -1.97 -8.37
CA GLU A 82 19.97 -2.02 -9.70
C GLU A 82 18.54 -1.49 -9.71
N THR A 83 17.90 -1.32 -8.53
CA THR A 83 16.52 -0.89 -8.43
C THR A 83 16.41 0.62 -8.49
N THR A 84 15.84 1.15 -9.56
CA THR A 84 15.65 2.62 -9.75
C THR A 84 14.38 3.15 -9.08
N THR A 85 13.43 2.28 -8.73
CA THR A 85 12.11 2.63 -8.21
C THR A 85 12.07 2.75 -6.68
N ARG A 86 12.96 2.05 -5.97
CA ARG A 86 13.02 2.07 -4.50
C ARG A 86 13.94 3.18 -3.97
N GLY A 87 13.66 3.61 -2.74
CA GLY A 87 14.44 4.60 -2.00
C GLY A 87 15.20 4.01 -0.82
N SER A 88 16.27 4.70 -0.40
CA SER A 88 17.04 4.39 0.80
C SER A 88 17.30 5.65 1.61
N GLY A 89 17.40 5.52 2.94
CA GLY A 89 17.70 6.63 3.85
C GLY A 89 16.56 7.59 4.12
N GLY A 90 15.34 7.33 3.61
CA GLY A 90 14.15 8.11 3.92
C GLY A 90 13.58 7.77 5.30
N PRO A 91 12.64 8.60 5.82
CA PRO A 91 12.08 8.42 7.16
C PRO A 91 11.13 7.22 7.29
N LEU A 92 10.58 6.70 6.20
CA LEU A 92 9.66 5.57 6.21
C LEU A 92 10.41 4.25 5.97
N ASN A 93 10.57 3.46 7.03
CA ASN A 93 11.23 2.15 6.91
C ASN A 93 10.30 1.12 6.29
N VAL A 94 10.76 0.45 5.24
CA VAL A 94 10.05 -0.61 4.52
C VAL A 94 10.90 -1.88 4.56
N ALA A 95 10.37 -2.91 5.20
CA ALA A 95 11.05 -4.18 5.40
C ALA A 95 10.22 -5.33 4.83
N ASN A 96 10.87 -6.45 4.52
CA ASN A 96 10.16 -7.68 4.23
C ASN A 96 9.47 -8.23 5.50
N VAL A 97 8.36 -8.94 5.30
CA VAL A 97 7.69 -9.67 6.38
C VAL A 97 8.67 -10.69 6.97
N ARG A 98 8.91 -10.59 8.29
CA ARG A 98 9.89 -11.45 8.98
C ARG A 98 9.43 -12.90 9.12
N ASN A 99 8.12 -13.11 9.22
CA ASN A 99 7.53 -14.42 9.37
C ASN A 99 6.65 -14.74 8.17
N THR A 100 7.03 -15.72 7.38
CA THR A 100 6.18 -16.27 6.33
C THR A 100 5.34 -17.40 6.89
N TYR A 101 4.10 -17.51 6.41
CA TYR A 101 3.22 -18.61 6.74
C TYR A 101 3.30 -19.66 5.63
N PHE A 102 3.51 -20.91 5.96
CA PHE A 102 3.54 -22.02 5.02
C PHE A 102 2.37 -22.01 4.01
N ALA A 103 1.17 -21.62 4.46
CA ALA A 103 0.00 -21.52 3.58
C ALA A 103 0.17 -20.47 2.48
N LEU A 104 0.83 -19.33 2.76
CA LEU A 104 1.08 -18.28 1.77
C LEU A 104 2.09 -18.76 0.71
N ASP A 105 3.15 -19.45 1.13
CA ASP A 105 4.12 -20.01 0.20
C ASP A 105 3.44 -21.01 -0.76
N LYS A 106 2.52 -21.84 -0.25
CA LYS A 106 1.73 -22.77 -1.09
C LYS A 106 0.77 -22.08 -2.05
N VAL A 107 0.21 -20.93 -1.66
CA VAL A 107 -0.61 -20.10 -2.58
C VAL A 107 0.25 -19.57 -3.73
N ILE A 108 1.45 -19.08 -3.44
CA ILE A 108 2.39 -18.57 -4.46
C ILE A 108 2.81 -19.72 -5.40
N GLU A 109 3.20 -20.87 -4.87
CA GLU A 109 3.55 -22.05 -5.67
C GLU A 109 2.39 -22.50 -6.57
N ALA A 110 1.17 -22.52 -6.04
CA ALA A 110 -0.02 -22.85 -6.83
C ALA A 110 -0.28 -21.83 -7.96
N ALA A 111 -0.14 -20.55 -7.68
CA ALA A 111 -0.27 -19.51 -8.71
C ALA A 111 0.79 -19.69 -9.82
N GLN A 112 2.04 -19.95 -9.45
CA GLN A 112 3.11 -20.23 -10.42
C GLN A 112 2.82 -21.49 -11.26
N SER A 113 2.26 -22.54 -10.68
CA SER A 113 1.84 -23.75 -11.42
C SER A 113 0.69 -23.48 -12.40
N CYS A 114 -0.10 -22.43 -12.18
CA CYS A 114 -1.12 -21.95 -13.08
C CYS A 114 -0.60 -20.94 -14.14
N GLY A 115 0.70 -20.72 -14.20
CA GLY A 115 1.33 -19.84 -15.20
C GLY A 115 1.49 -18.38 -14.79
N TYR A 116 1.18 -18.01 -13.55
CA TYR A 116 1.43 -16.65 -13.06
C TYR A 116 2.92 -16.51 -12.69
N PRO A 117 3.62 -15.47 -13.18
CA PRO A 117 5.01 -15.25 -12.81
C PRO A 117 5.13 -14.84 -11.34
N ASN A 118 6.22 -15.24 -10.71
CA ASN A 118 6.56 -14.70 -9.39
C ASN A 118 7.01 -13.25 -9.52
N ASN A 119 6.46 -12.38 -8.69
CA ASN A 119 6.91 -11.01 -8.55
C ASN A 119 7.51 -10.81 -7.16
N ALA A 120 8.82 -10.61 -7.11
CA ALA A 120 9.54 -10.42 -5.84
C ALA A 120 9.29 -9.04 -5.21
N ASP A 121 8.88 -8.06 -6.01
CA ASP A 121 8.62 -6.69 -5.55
C ASP A 121 7.49 -6.03 -6.35
N TYR A 122 6.29 -6.02 -5.81
CA TYR A 122 5.10 -5.43 -6.44
C TYR A 122 5.07 -3.90 -6.42
N ASN A 123 6.05 -3.25 -5.81
CA ASN A 123 6.21 -1.79 -5.79
C ASN A 123 7.35 -1.28 -6.71
N SER A 124 7.98 -2.18 -7.48
CA SER A 124 9.07 -1.81 -8.41
C SER A 124 8.63 -1.84 -9.85
#